data_86e475fdd3caa46ef4296a9f04f9159d
#
_entry.id   86e475fdd3caa46ef4296a9f04f9159d
#
_cell.length_a   1.000
_cell.length_b   1.000
_cell.length_c   1.000
_cell.angle_alpha   90.00
_cell.angle_beta   90.00
_cell.angle_gamma   90.00
#
_symmetry.space_group_name_H-M   'P 1'
#
loop_
_entity.id
_entity.type
_entity.pdbx_description
1 polymer ?
#
loop_
_entity_poly.entity_id
_entity_poly.type
_entity_poly.pdbx_seq_one_letter_code
_entity_poly.pdbx_strand_id
1 'polypeptide(L)' 'MIRVQWEWAFDDAEGHLLTQPVSPVFANQYDAEQWLGENWRELARQDAAVARLIHDGTQAAAPVALRIP' A
#
# COMPACT_ATOMS: atom_id res chain seq x y z
N MET A 1 -5.10 20.93 -13.49
CA MET A 1 -4.47 19.76 -14.08
C MET A 1 -4.66 18.55 -13.19
N ILE A 2 -5.21 17.48 -13.73
CA ILE A 2 -5.44 16.26 -12.97
C ILE A 2 -4.15 15.46 -12.93
N ARG A 3 -3.68 15.16 -11.72
CA ARG A 3 -2.54 14.27 -11.52
C ARG A 3 -3.05 12.87 -11.24
N VAL A 4 -2.53 11.91 -11.98
CA VAL A 4 -2.77 10.50 -11.67
C VAL A 4 -1.78 10.11 -10.58
N GLN A 5 -2.30 9.83 -9.38
CA GLN A 5 -1.48 9.45 -8.24
C GLN A 5 -1.96 8.12 -7.69
N TRP A 6 -1.03 7.18 -7.62
CA TRP A 6 -1.26 5.87 -7.03
C TRP A 6 -0.35 5.73 -5.83
N GLU A 7 -0.90 5.31 -4.69
CA GLU A 7 -0.10 5.10 -3.49
C GLU A 7 -0.69 3.99 -2.65
N TRP A 8 0.08 3.49 -1.69
CA TRP A 8 -0.39 2.48 -0.78
C TRP A 8 -0.72 3.09 0.58
N ALA A 9 -1.83 2.65 1.16
CA ALA A 9 -2.16 2.92 2.56
C ALA A 9 -2.02 1.60 3.30
N PHE A 10 -1.42 1.63 4.50
CA PHE A 10 -1.16 0.43 5.26
C PHE A 10 -1.94 0.45 6.56
N ASP A 11 -2.53 -0.69 6.92
CA ASP A 11 -3.20 -0.88 8.18
C ASP A 11 -2.49 -1.95 9.00
N ASP A 12 -2.57 -1.86 10.33
CA ASP A 12 -2.03 -2.90 11.20
C ASP A 12 -3.01 -4.08 11.32
N ALA A 13 -2.64 -5.08 12.12
CA ALA A 13 -3.47 -6.28 12.30
C ALA A 13 -4.82 -5.99 12.95
N GLU A 14 -4.96 -4.85 13.61
CA GLU A 14 -6.20 -4.43 14.27
C GLU A 14 -7.05 -3.52 13.40
N GLY A 15 -6.61 -3.23 12.19
CA GLY A 15 -7.33 -2.39 11.25
C GLY A 15 -7.07 -0.90 11.41
N HIS A 16 -6.07 -0.51 12.20
CA HIS A 16 -5.73 0.89 12.38
C HIS A 16 -4.80 1.36 11.26
N LEU A 17 -5.06 2.54 10.70
CA LEU A 17 -4.20 3.14 9.69
C LEU A 17 -2.84 3.46 10.29
N LEU A 18 -1.80 2.98 9.63
CA LEU A 18 -0.42 3.29 10.02
C LEU A 18 0.04 4.58 9.38
N THR A 19 0.73 5.41 10.17
CA THR A 19 1.36 6.63 9.65
C THR A 19 2.71 6.32 9.02
N GLN A 20 3.31 5.18 9.36
CA GLN A 20 4.53 4.66 8.78
C GLN A 20 4.45 3.15 8.65
N PRO A 21 5.05 2.56 7.65
CA PRO A 21 5.88 3.19 6.60
C PRO A 21 5.04 4.02 5.63
N VAL A 22 5.70 4.94 4.93
CA VAL A 22 5.06 5.79 3.93
C VAL A 22 5.32 5.21 2.55
N SER A 23 4.25 5.07 1.75
CA SER A 23 4.37 4.59 0.39
C SER A 23 4.90 5.69 -0.54
N PRO A 24 5.76 5.36 -1.51
CA PRO A 24 6.01 6.26 -2.61
C PRO A 24 4.73 6.51 -3.43
N VAL A 25 4.74 7.55 -4.23
CA VAL A 25 3.67 7.84 -5.17
C VAL A 25 4.07 7.30 -6.54
N PHE A 26 3.14 6.61 -7.20
CA PHE A 26 3.39 5.98 -8.49
C PHE A 26 2.53 6.61 -9.57
N ALA A 27 3.00 6.53 -10.82
CA ALA A 27 2.29 7.08 -11.96
C ALA A 27 1.18 6.16 -12.47
N ASN A 28 1.23 4.87 -12.12
CA ASN A 28 0.26 3.89 -12.59
C ASN A 28 0.16 2.72 -11.61
N GLN A 29 -0.87 1.91 -11.79
CA GLN A 29 -1.15 0.77 -10.92
C GLN A 29 -0.07 -0.30 -11.01
N TYR A 30 0.43 -0.56 -12.21
CA TYR A 30 1.45 -1.59 -12.41
C TYR A 30 2.70 -1.34 -11.57
N ASP A 31 3.20 -0.10 -11.61
CA ASP A 31 4.38 0.28 -10.82
C ASP A 31 4.14 0.14 -9.32
N ALA A 32 2.94 0.53 -8.87
CA ALA A 32 2.57 0.41 -7.46
C ALA A 32 2.55 -1.06 -7.03
N GLU A 33 1.97 -1.93 -7.83
CA GLU A 33 1.88 -3.35 -7.50
C GLU A 33 3.26 -4.02 -7.53
N GLN A 34 4.11 -3.63 -8.46
CA GLN A 34 5.45 -4.17 -8.55
C GLN A 34 6.27 -3.77 -7.32
N TRP A 35 6.16 -2.52 -6.90
CA TRP A 35 6.83 -2.05 -5.69
C TRP A 35 6.39 -2.84 -4.45
N LEU A 36 5.08 -3.10 -4.33
CA LEU A 36 4.57 -3.88 -3.21
C LEU A 36 5.14 -5.29 -3.22
N GLY A 37 5.20 -5.92 -4.39
CA GLY A 37 5.79 -7.25 -4.54
C GLY A 37 7.25 -7.33 -4.12
N GLU A 38 7.99 -6.23 -4.25
CA GLU A 38 9.39 -6.18 -3.86
C GLU A 38 9.60 -5.81 -2.40
N ASN A 39 8.62 -5.19 -1.75
CA ASN A 39 8.80 -4.60 -0.42
C ASN A 39 7.87 -5.16 0.64
N TRP A 40 6.94 -6.06 0.30
CA TRP A 40 5.90 -6.49 1.24
C TRP A 40 6.45 -7.13 2.51
N ARG A 41 7.58 -7.83 2.43
CA ARG A 41 8.17 -8.46 3.62
C ARG A 41 8.69 -7.42 4.60
N GLU A 42 9.33 -6.38 4.09
CA GLU A 42 9.81 -5.29 4.93
C GLU A 42 8.65 -4.52 5.54
N LEU A 43 7.59 -4.31 4.76
CA LEU A 43 6.38 -3.66 5.26
C LEU A 43 5.76 -4.48 6.39
N ALA A 44 5.68 -5.79 6.22
CA ALA A 44 5.13 -6.67 7.25
C ALA A 44 5.94 -6.63 8.53
N ARG A 45 7.26 -6.46 8.44
CA ARG A 45 8.13 -6.32 9.62
C ARG A 45 7.88 -5.01 10.36
N GLN A 46 7.32 -4.01 9.69
CA GLN A 46 6.98 -2.72 10.27
C GLN A 46 5.51 -2.64 10.70
N ASP A 47 4.91 -3.79 11.01
CA ASP A 47 3.54 -3.93 11.49
C ASP A 47 2.46 -3.68 10.45
N ALA A 48 2.80 -3.55 9.18
CA ALA A 48 1.80 -3.44 8.12
C ALA A 48 1.21 -4.82 7.86
N ALA A 49 -0.06 -5.00 8.17
CA ALA A 49 -0.77 -6.26 7.96
C ALA A 49 -1.58 -6.26 6.67
N VAL A 50 -2.00 -5.08 6.22
CA VAL A 50 -2.83 -4.92 5.01
C VAL A 50 -2.33 -3.72 4.23
N ALA A 51 -2.27 -3.86 2.90
CA ALA A 51 -1.98 -2.76 1.99
C ALA A 51 -3.22 -2.48 1.15
N ARG A 52 -3.62 -1.22 1.07
CA ARG A 52 -4.75 -0.77 0.24
C ARG A 52 -4.22 0.16 -0.83
N LEU A 53 -4.54 -0.13 -2.09
CA LEU A 53 -4.13 0.71 -3.21
C LEU A 53 -5.09 1.89 -3.33
N ILE A 54 -4.53 3.10 -3.27
CA ILE A 54 -5.31 4.33 -3.32
C ILE A 54 -5.00 5.07 -4.61
N HIS A 55 -6.05 5.47 -5.31
CA HIS A 55 -5.95 6.27 -6.53
C HIS A 55 -6.84 7.51 -6.36
N ASP A 56 -6.23 8.67 -6.38
CA ASP A 56 -6.93 9.96 -6.18
C ASP A 56 -7.81 9.96 -4.92
N GLY A 57 -7.27 9.42 -3.82
CA GLY A 57 -7.97 9.39 -2.54
C GLY A 57 -9.01 8.30 -2.40
N THR A 58 -9.19 7.45 -3.42
CA THR A 58 -10.19 6.37 -3.41
C THR A 58 -9.50 5.01 -3.51
N GLN A 59 -9.97 4.04 -2.72
CA GLN A 59 -9.44 2.69 -2.82
C GLN A 59 -9.77 2.09 -4.18
N ALA A 60 -8.72 1.69 -4.92
CA ALA A 60 -8.84 1.28 -6.32
C ALA A 60 -8.92 -0.23 -6.51
N ALA A 61 -8.57 -1.03 -5.49
CA ALA A 61 -8.52 -2.48 -5.60
C ALA A 61 -8.80 -3.11 -4.24
N ALA A 62 -9.03 -4.42 -4.23
CA ALA A 62 -9.23 -5.15 -2.98
C ALA A 62 -7.97 -5.08 -2.10
N PRO A 63 -8.12 -5.05 -0.76
CA PRO A 63 -6.97 -5.02 0.13
C PRO A 63 -6.08 -6.25 -0.04
N VAL A 64 -4.79 -6.05 0.11
CA VAL A 64 -3.80 -7.13 0.02
C VAL A 64 -3.29 -7.45 1.42
N ALA A 65 -3.43 -8.71 1.85
CA ALA A 65 -2.91 -9.13 3.14
C ALA A 65 -1.40 -9.34 3.03
N LEU A 66 -0.66 -8.74 3.96
CA LEU A 66 0.79 -8.85 4.03
C LEU A 66 1.15 -9.87 5.10
N ARG A 67 1.33 -11.13 4.70
CA ARG A 67 1.63 -12.21 5.64
C ARG A 67 3.00 -12.79 5.35
N ILE A 68 3.81 -12.88 6.40
CA ILE A 68 5.06 -13.63 6.34
C ILE A 68 4.73 -15.07 6.73
N PRO A 69 5.03 -16.03 5.84
CA PRO A 69 4.75 -17.44 6.15
C PRO A 69 5.62 -17.94 7.31
#